data_3008a9321e9e4a6f7839e0536064bfe3
#
_entry.id   3008a9321e9e4a6f7839e0536064bfe3
#
_cell.length_a   1.000
_cell.length_b   1.000
_cell.length_c   1.000
_cell.angle_alpha   90.00
_cell.angle_beta   90.00
_cell.angle_gamma   90.00
#
_symmetry.space_group_name_H-M   'P 1'
#
loop_
_entity.id
_entity.type
_entity.pdbx_description
1 polymer ?
#
loop_
_entity_poly.entity_id
_entity_poly.type
_entity_poly.pdbx_seq_one_letter_code
_entity_poly.pdbx_strand_id
1 'polypeptide(L)'
;ETFFDEPVAELAKEYLVAEKTAAGEGEEVPNIEGIKKLGDYEIEVTTDGFDATTIYQLGLIVSPLSYYGDPALYDYDNNQFGFTRGDLSAVREKTAKPMGAGAYKFVKYENKTVYLEANENYYKGEPKIKNMQLRESADADFIPGVEQGTIDLADPTGSKSAFDQIKSINSNGELDGDRINTSLVDNLGYGYIGMNANNVCVGDEPGSDASKNLRKAIATVLAVYRDVTIDSY
;
A
#
# COMPACT_ATOMS: atom_id res chain seq x y z
N GLU A 1 19.29 -16.99 15.81
CA GLU A 1 18.78 -15.69 16.28
C GLU A 1 17.69 -15.27 15.32
N THR A 2 16.47 -15.23 15.79
CA THR A 2 15.31 -14.84 15.00
C THR A 2 15.27 -13.33 14.98
N PHE A 3 15.35 -12.77 13.78
CA PHE A 3 15.34 -11.32 13.50
C PHE A 3 14.06 -10.60 14.00
N PHE A 4 13.10 -11.34 14.54
CA PHE A 4 11.76 -10.86 14.86
C PHE A 4 11.25 -11.15 16.28
N ASP A 5 12.03 -11.68 17.21
CA ASP A 5 11.47 -12.16 18.48
C ASP A 5 11.05 -11.04 19.44
N GLU A 6 11.89 -10.06 19.76
CA GLU A 6 11.51 -8.98 20.68
C GLU A 6 10.71 -7.85 20.02
N PRO A 7 11.13 -7.30 18.88
CA PRO A 7 10.36 -6.20 18.25
C PRO A 7 8.94 -6.59 17.84
N VAL A 8 8.73 -7.83 17.37
CA VAL A 8 7.39 -8.31 16.98
C VAL A 8 6.51 -8.54 18.19
N ALA A 9 7.06 -9.04 19.29
CA ALA A 9 6.30 -9.24 20.53
C ALA A 9 5.86 -7.91 21.14
N GLU A 10 6.71 -6.89 21.15
CA GLU A 10 6.34 -5.53 21.60
C GLU A 10 5.31 -4.88 20.67
N LEU A 11 5.53 -4.93 19.36
CA LEU A 11 4.57 -4.43 18.37
C LEU A 11 3.21 -5.14 18.48
N ALA A 12 3.21 -6.46 18.74
CA ALA A 12 1.98 -7.21 18.95
C ALA A 12 1.27 -6.80 20.25
N LYS A 13 2.01 -6.48 21.32
CA LYS A 13 1.43 -5.95 22.56
C LYS A 13 0.81 -4.58 22.33
N GLU A 14 1.51 -3.67 21.66
CA GLU A 14 0.99 -2.35 21.31
C GLU A 14 -0.27 -2.45 20.45
N TYR A 15 -0.27 -3.34 19.45
CA TYR A 15 -1.44 -3.60 18.61
C TYR A 15 -2.62 -4.15 19.42
N LEU A 16 -2.39 -5.10 20.32
CA LEU A 16 -3.44 -5.66 21.19
C LEU A 16 -4.00 -4.62 22.17
N VAL A 17 -3.16 -3.72 22.69
CA VAL A 17 -3.62 -2.61 23.54
C VAL A 17 -4.48 -1.66 22.72
N ALA A 18 -4.05 -1.28 21.51
CA ALA A 18 -4.80 -0.42 20.62
C ALA A 18 -6.15 -1.07 20.20
N GLU A 19 -6.16 -2.37 19.90
CA GLU A 19 -7.37 -3.10 19.54
C GLU A 19 -8.36 -3.18 20.70
N LYS A 20 -7.89 -3.51 21.91
CA LYS A 20 -8.73 -3.53 23.12
C LYS A 20 -9.30 -2.16 23.44
N THR A 21 -8.51 -1.12 23.28
CA THR A 21 -8.95 0.26 23.50
C THR A 21 -9.97 0.70 22.47
N ALA A 22 -9.77 0.34 21.19
CA ALA A 22 -10.74 0.59 20.13
C ALA A 22 -12.07 -0.16 20.36
N ALA A 23 -12.02 -1.34 20.98
CA ALA A 23 -13.20 -2.08 21.41
C ALA A 23 -13.86 -1.55 22.70
N GLY A 24 -13.31 -0.49 23.32
CA GLY A 24 -13.76 0.03 24.61
C GLY A 24 -13.32 -0.80 25.81
N GLU A 25 -12.41 -1.75 25.60
CA GLU A 25 -11.82 -2.60 26.62
C GLU A 25 -10.40 -2.17 26.98
N GLY A 26 -10.00 -2.29 28.23
CA GLY A 26 -8.63 -2.00 28.68
C GLY A 26 -8.38 -0.56 29.15
N GLU A 27 -7.11 -0.22 29.31
CA GLU A 27 -6.67 1.10 29.75
C GLU A 27 -6.84 2.13 28.63
N GLU A 28 -6.94 3.42 28.99
CA GLU A 28 -6.98 4.50 28.02
C GLU A 28 -5.68 4.53 27.22
N VAL A 29 -5.79 4.61 25.88
CA VAL A 29 -4.63 4.89 25.06
C VAL A 29 -4.21 6.34 25.33
N PRO A 30 -2.99 6.58 25.80
CA PRO A 30 -2.50 7.93 25.97
C PRO A 30 -2.47 8.66 24.61
N ASN A 31 -2.43 9.97 24.65
CA ASN A 31 -2.19 10.80 23.48
C ASN A 31 -0.95 10.32 22.74
N ILE A 32 -1.00 10.31 21.42
CA ILE A 32 0.19 10.13 20.60
C ILE A 32 1.03 11.40 20.74
N GLU A 33 2.04 11.38 21.60
CA GLU A 33 2.88 12.55 21.91
C GLU A 33 3.57 13.13 20.66
N GLY A 34 3.85 12.28 19.69
CA GLY A 34 4.50 12.65 18.42
C GLY A 34 3.59 13.39 17.43
N ILE A 35 2.27 13.51 17.67
CA ILE A 35 1.34 14.19 16.76
C ILE A 35 0.61 15.28 17.55
N LYS A 36 0.81 16.55 17.14
CA LYS A 36 0.22 17.71 17.79
C LYS A 36 -0.49 18.62 16.79
N LYS A 37 -1.68 19.09 17.17
CA LYS A 37 -2.37 20.19 16.48
C LYS A 37 -1.83 21.51 17.03
N LEU A 38 -1.17 22.30 16.20
CA LEU A 38 -0.65 23.63 16.55
C LEU A 38 -1.62 24.75 16.19
N GLY A 39 -2.51 24.51 15.24
CA GLY A 39 -3.48 25.50 14.77
C GLY A 39 -4.54 24.86 13.86
N ASP A 40 -5.40 25.68 13.27
CA ASP A 40 -6.49 25.20 12.41
C ASP A 40 -5.97 24.56 11.11
N TYR A 41 -4.77 24.92 10.67
CA TYR A 41 -4.13 24.46 9.43
C TYR A 41 -2.71 23.93 9.65
N GLU A 42 -2.34 23.67 10.90
CA GLU A 42 -0.97 23.30 11.24
C GLU A 42 -0.96 22.11 12.22
N ILE A 43 -0.23 21.07 11.84
CA ILE A 43 0.07 19.91 12.69
C ILE A 43 1.57 19.71 12.75
N GLU A 44 2.06 19.30 13.90
CA GLU A 44 3.47 18.91 14.11
C GLU A 44 3.54 17.38 14.26
N VAL A 45 4.47 16.78 13.57
CA VAL A 45 4.80 15.35 13.73
C VAL A 45 6.26 15.24 14.15
N THR A 46 6.50 14.61 15.29
CA THR A 46 7.83 14.34 15.84
C THR A 46 8.10 12.85 15.79
N THR A 47 9.27 12.46 15.28
CA THR A 47 9.73 11.08 15.21
C THR A 47 10.92 10.86 16.12
N ASP A 48 11.12 9.65 16.63
CA ASP A 48 12.20 9.30 17.57
C ASP A 48 13.61 9.34 16.96
N GLY A 49 13.71 9.51 15.65
CA GLY A 49 14.98 9.57 14.97
C GLY A 49 14.85 10.04 13.54
N PHE A 50 16.00 10.23 12.88
CA PHE A 50 16.01 10.58 11.46
C PHE A 50 15.81 9.32 10.60
N ASP A 51 14.73 9.30 9.84
CA ASP A 51 14.50 8.37 8.74
C ASP A 51 14.17 9.17 7.48
N ALA A 52 15.00 9.03 6.44
CA ALA A 52 14.84 9.74 5.17
C ALA A 52 13.52 9.40 4.45
N THR A 53 12.88 8.28 4.78
CA THR A 53 11.61 7.83 4.19
C THR A 53 10.38 8.31 4.94
N THR A 54 10.53 8.91 6.12
CA THR A 54 9.43 9.37 6.98
C THR A 54 8.43 10.25 6.24
N ILE A 55 8.92 11.15 5.36
CA ILE A 55 8.05 12.05 4.60
C ILE A 55 7.03 11.29 3.73
N TYR A 56 7.38 10.12 3.22
CA TYR A 56 6.48 9.29 2.43
C TYR A 56 5.48 8.52 3.30
N GLN A 57 5.86 8.20 4.54
CA GLN A 57 4.98 7.53 5.51
C GLN A 57 3.94 8.49 6.08
N LEU A 58 4.20 9.79 6.05
CA LEU A 58 3.27 10.85 6.47
C LEU A 58 2.23 11.23 5.40
N GLY A 59 2.09 10.44 4.34
CA GLY A 59 1.04 10.57 3.34
C GLY A 59 -0.35 10.25 3.90
N LEU A 60 -0.87 11.12 4.77
CA LEU A 60 -2.15 10.92 5.44
C LEU A 60 -3.33 11.22 4.51
N ILE A 61 -4.35 10.38 4.57
CA ILE A 61 -5.61 10.61 3.86
C ILE A 61 -6.38 11.72 4.58
N VAL A 62 -6.68 12.81 3.87
CA VAL A 62 -7.51 13.90 4.39
C VAL A 62 -8.98 13.52 4.28
N SER A 63 -9.63 13.33 5.43
CA SER A 63 -11.03 12.92 5.53
C SER A 63 -11.84 13.96 6.32
N PRO A 64 -12.96 14.48 5.77
CA PRO A 64 -13.75 15.49 6.47
C PRO A 64 -14.50 14.89 7.66
N LEU A 65 -14.27 15.47 8.84
CA LEU A 65 -14.91 15.06 10.08
C LEU A 65 -16.43 15.10 9.98
N SER A 66 -16.99 16.14 9.36
CA SER A 66 -18.44 16.29 9.19
C SER A 66 -19.11 15.19 8.36
N TYR A 67 -18.32 14.43 7.61
CA TYR A 67 -18.82 13.31 6.83
C TYR A 67 -18.60 11.96 7.53
N TYR A 68 -17.40 11.74 8.08
CA TYR A 68 -17.01 10.47 8.68
C TYR A 68 -17.32 10.35 10.16
N GLY A 69 -17.49 11.48 10.87
CA GLY A 69 -17.76 11.54 12.29
C GLY A 69 -18.81 12.60 12.64
N ASP A 70 -18.93 12.90 13.93
CA ASP A 70 -19.80 13.95 14.45
C ASP A 70 -18.94 15.10 14.99
N PRO A 71 -18.99 16.29 14.38
CA PRO A 71 -18.27 17.46 14.88
C PRO A 71 -18.63 17.84 16.32
N ALA A 72 -19.83 17.50 16.81
CA ALA A 72 -20.24 17.77 18.19
C ALA A 72 -19.50 16.89 19.22
N LEU A 73 -18.90 15.79 18.76
CA LEU A 73 -18.08 14.88 19.57
C LEU A 73 -16.58 15.16 19.39
N TYR A 74 -16.20 16.28 18.77
CA TYR A 74 -14.80 16.63 18.58
C TYR A 74 -14.34 17.57 19.69
N ASP A 75 -13.39 17.12 20.49
CA ASP A 75 -12.68 17.91 21.50
C ASP A 75 -11.23 17.39 21.56
N TYR A 76 -10.34 18.10 20.88
CA TYR A 76 -8.93 17.69 20.77
C TYR A 76 -8.24 17.63 22.14
N ASP A 77 -8.53 18.57 23.03
CA ASP A 77 -7.87 18.67 24.34
C ASP A 77 -8.28 17.52 25.29
N ASN A 78 -9.46 16.94 25.06
CA ASN A 78 -9.99 15.81 25.80
C ASN A 78 -9.93 14.48 25.01
N ASN A 79 -9.09 14.40 23.99
CA ASN A 79 -8.93 13.18 23.15
C ASN A 79 -10.23 12.66 22.52
N GLN A 80 -11.10 13.56 22.13
CA GLN A 80 -12.32 13.22 21.42
C GLN A 80 -12.19 13.62 19.95
N PHE A 81 -12.32 12.64 19.07
CA PHE A 81 -12.03 12.81 17.65
C PHE A 81 -13.27 12.64 16.75
N GLY A 82 -14.46 12.98 17.27
CA GLY A 82 -15.69 12.93 16.51
C GLY A 82 -16.37 11.56 16.48
N PHE A 83 -15.99 10.66 17.38
CA PHE A 83 -16.54 9.31 17.51
C PHE A 83 -16.74 8.95 18.97
N THR A 84 -17.76 8.13 19.24
CA THR A 84 -17.83 7.43 20.52
C THR A 84 -16.66 6.43 20.58
N ARG A 85 -15.93 6.42 21.67
CA ARG A 85 -14.80 5.52 21.87
C ARG A 85 -15.21 4.06 21.59
N GLY A 86 -14.42 3.36 20.78
CA GLY A 86 -14.68 1.98 20.38
C GLY A 86 -15.74 1.80 19.28
N ASP A 87 -16.44 2.86 18.86
CA ASP A 87 -17.45 2.80 17.82
C ASP A 87 -16.99 3.55 16.56
N LEU A 88 -16.58 2.79 15.54
CA LEU A 88 -16.24 3.28 14.20
C LEU A 88 -17.29 2.89 13.16
N SER A 89 -18.50 2.55 13.56
CA SER A 89 -19.58 2.13 12.65
C SER A 89 -19.87 3.19 11.59
N ALA A 90 -19.95 4.46 11.97
CA ALA A 90 -20.17 5.59 11.07
C ALA A 90 -19.09 5.70 9.98
N VAL A 91 -17.82 5.44 10.32
CA VAL A 91 -16.71 5.40 9.35
C VAL A 91 -16.86 4.22 8.40
N ARG A 92 -17.14 3.03 8.95
CA ARG A 92 -17.26 1.79 8.15
C ARG A 92 -18.40 1.88 7.14
N GLU A 93 -19.53 2.48 7.50
CA GLU A 93 -20.64 2.71 6.58
C GLU A 93 -20.28 3.64 5.41
N LYS A 94 -19.34 4.57 5.63
CA LYS A 94 -18.91 5.55 4.62
C LYS A 94 -17.80 5.03 3.70
N THR A 95 -17.10 3.94 4.04
CA THR A 95 -15.99 3.41 3.22
C THR A 95 -16.42 3.02 1.81
N ALA A 96 -17.67 2.58 1.61
CA ALA A 96 -18.23 2.28 0.29
C ALA A 96 -18.63 3.54 -0.52
N LYS A 97 -18.63 4.72 0.10
CA LYS A 97 -18.94 6.01 -0.54
C LYS A 97 -17.97 7.07 -0.02
N PRO A 98 -16.68 6.97 -0.37
CA PRO A 98 -15.66 7.84 0.21
C PRO A 98 -15.85 9.30 -0.19
N MET A 99 -15.51 10.21 0.72
CA MET A 99 -15.43 11.64 0.50
C MET A 99 -14.04 12.14 0.89
N GLY A 100 -13.46 12.98 0.05
CA GLY A 100 -12.15 13.58 0.28
C GLY A 100 -11.98 14.89 -0.47
N ALA A 101 -10.78 15.47 -0.40
CA ALA A 101 -10.40 16.71 -1.06
C ALA A 101 -9.56 16.50 -2.34
N GLY A 102 -9.58 15.31 -2.91
CA GLY A 102 -8.80 14.92 -4.08
C GLY A 102 -9.27 15.54 -5.38
N ALA A 103 -8.54 15.23 -6.46
CA ALA A 103 -8.82 15.72 -7.80
C ALA A 103 -10.13 15.15 -8.39
N TYR A 104 -10.59 14.02 -7.87
CA TYR A 104 -11.80 13.35 -8.34
C TYR A 104 -12.74 13.03 -7.17
N LYS A 105 -14.04 13.13 -7.45
CA LYS A 105 -15.15 12.75 -6.54
C LYS A 105 -15.64 11.36 -6.91
N PHE A 106 -15.92 10.54 -5.90
CA PHE A 106 -16.53 9.24 -6.08
C PHE A 106 -17.99 9.39 -6.51
N VAL A 107 -18.38 8.69 -7.59
CA VAL A 107 -19.76 8.67 -8.09
C VAL A 107 -20.46 7.39 -7.67
N LYS A 108 -19.91 6.23 -8.06
CA LYS A 108 -20.45 4.92 -7.76
C LYS A 108 -19.40 3.82 -7.95
N TYR A 109 -19.71 2.64 -7.38
CA TYR A 109 -19.05 1.37 -7.71
C TYR A 109 -20.09 0.42 -8.26
N GLU A 110 -19.83 -0.11 -9.44
CA GLU A 110 -20.73 -1.02 -10.13
C GLU A 110 -19.95 -1.93 -11.09
N ASN A 111 -20.28 -3.22 -11.11
CA ASN A 111 -19.65 -4.20 -12.01
C ASN A 111 -18.11 -4.15 -11.98
N LYS A 112 -17.53 -4.18 -10.76
CA LYS A 112 -16.07 -4.10 -10.54
C LYS A 112 -15.40 -2.83 -11.11
N THR A 113 -16.16 -1.76 -11.26
CA THR A 113 -15.69 -0.49 -11.76
C THR A 113 -16.05 0.63 -10.79
N VAL A 114 -15.05 1.41 -10.41
CA VAL A 114 -15.24 2.67 -9.68
C VAL A 114 -15.39 3.80 -10.71
N TYR A 115 -16.46 4.54 -10.60
CA TYR A 115 -16.74 5.71 -11.43
C TYR A 115 -16.43 6.98 -10.63
N LEU A 116 -15.64 7.84 -11.23
CA LEU A 116 -15.18 9.09 -10.66
C LEU A 116 -15.49 10.25 -11.60
N GLU A 117 -15.80 11.42 -11.03
CA GLU A 117 -15.93 12.68 -11.78
C GLU A 117 -14.93 13.72 -11.26
N ALA A 118 -14.51 14.64 -12.12
CA ALA A 118 -13.60 15.71 -11.76
C ALA A 118 -14.16 16.58 -10.64
N ASN A 119 -13.31 16.93 -9.67
CA ASN A 119 -13.64 17.87 -8.60
C ASN A 119 -13.31 19.28 -9.07
N GLU A 120 -14.36 20.07 -9.36
CA GLU A 120 -14.22 21.47 -9.77
C GLU A 120 -13.56 22.35 -8.72
N ASN A 121 -13.64 21.95 -7.44
CA ASN A 121 -13.07 22.67 -6.30
C ASN A 121 -11.69 22.14 -5.90
N TYR A 122 -11.04 21.33 -6.72
CA TYR A 122 -9.72 20.82 -6.40
C TYR A 122 -8.69 21.95 -6.29
N TYR A 123 -7.88 21.96 -5.22
CA TYR A 123 -6.99 23.09 -4.89
C TYR A 123 -5.91 23.39 -5.97
N LYS A 124 -5.58 22.43 -6.84
CA LYS A 124 -4.70 22.63 -8.00
C LYS A 124 -5.44 22.95 -9.29
N GLY A 125 -6.75 23.22 -9.21
CA GLY A 125 -7.61 23.44 -10.33
C GLY A 125 -8.30 22.16 -10.82
N GLU A 126 -9.42 22.34 -11.50
CA GLU A 126 -10.25 21.24 -12.00
C GLU A 126 -9.48 20.37 -13.01
N PRO A 127 -9.50 19.02 -12.86
CA PRO A 127 -8.89 18.11 -13.81
C PRO A 127 -9.42 18.28 -15.23
N LYS A 128 -8.52 18.13 -16.21
CA LYS A 128 -8.91 18.19 -17.64
C LYS A 128 -9.78 17.01 -18.06
N ILE A 129 -9.48 15.81 -17.54
CA ILE A 129 -10.28 14.59 -17.73
C ILE A 129 -11.46 14.68 -16.79
N LYS A 130 -12.67 14.76 -17.31
CA LYS A 130 -13.88 14.99 -16.52
C LYS A 130 -14.43 13.73 -15.86
N ASN A 131 -14.28 12.59 -16.51
CA ASN A 131 -14.76 11.29 -15.99
C ASN A 131 -13.61 10.29 -16.03
N MET A 132 -13.46 9.52 -14.94
CA MET A 132 -12.48 8.45 -14.82
C MET A 132 -13.16 7.18 -14.37
N GLN A 133 -12.74 6.05 -14.91
CA GLN A 133 -13.18 4.73 -14.50
C GLN A 133 -11.96 3.91 -14.09
N LEU A 134 -11.98 3.38 -12.87
CA LEU A 134 -10.99 2.42 -12.40
C LEU A 134 -11.64 1.05 -12.42
N ARG A 135 -11.22 0.21 -13.35
CA ARG A 135 -11.81 -1.11 -13.60
C ARG A 135 -10.84 -2.21 -13.15
N GLU A 136 -11.35 -3.16 -12.38
CA GLU A 136 -10.62 -4.39 -12.10
C GLU A 136 -10.46 -5.20 -13.39
N SER A 137 -9.23 -5.58 -13.71
CA SER A 137 -8.87 -6.40 -14.88
C SER A 137 -7.78 -7.37 -14.50
N ALA A 138 -7.63 -8.48 -15.23
CA ALA A 138 -6.49 -9.37 -15.06
C ALA A 138 -5.24 -8.73 -15.67
N ASP A 139 -4.06 -9.02 -15.09
CA ASP A 139 -2.77 -8.48 -15.55
C ASP A 139 -2.52 -8.79 -17.04
N ALA A 140 -2.91 -9.99 -17.49
CA ALA A 140 -2.80 -10.41 -18.89
C ALA A 140 -3.63 -9.56 -19.88
N ASP A 141 -4.65 -8.84 -19.40
CA ASP A 141 -5.53 -8.01 -20.24
C ASP A 141 -5.03 -6.56 -20.38
N PHE A 142 -4.08 -6.14 -19.55
CA PHE A 142 -3.64 -4.74 -19.50
C PHE A 142 -2.99 -4.29 -20.82
N ILE A 143 -1.94 -4.96 -21.26
CA ILE A 143 -1.20 -4.57 -22.48
C ILE A 143 -2.09 -4.69 -23.73
N PRO A 144 -2.82 -5.81 -23.94
CA PRO A 144 -3.77 -5.91 -25.07
C PRO A 144 -4.88 -4.85 -25.00
N GLY A 145 -5.36 -4.50 -23.82
CA GLY A 145 -6.39 -3.49 -23.63
C GLY A 145 -5.92 -2.08 -24.01
N VAL A 146 -4.68 -1.72 -23.67
CA VAL A 146 -4.07 -0.46 -24.08
C VAL A 146 -3.84 -0.44 -25.60
N GLU A 147 -3.32 -1.52 -26.19
CA GLU A 147 -3.11 -1.64 -27.62
C GLU A 147 -4.41 -1.43 -28.43
N GLN A 148 -5.52 -2.02 -27.94
CA GLN A 148 -6.84 -1.93 -28.59
C GLN A 148 -7.59 -0.64 -28.28
N GLY A 149 -7.10 0.20 -27.35
CA GLY A 149 -7.74 1.42 -26.90
C GLY A 149 -9.00 1.18 -26.03
N THR A 150 -9.13 0.01 -25.40
CA THR A 150 -10.19 -0.29 -24.42
C THR A 150 -9.78 0.08 -23.00
N ILE A 151 -8.49 0.32 -22.79
CA ILE A 151 -7.85 0.83 -21.59
C ILE A 151 -6.95 1.99 -22.00
N ASP A 152 -7.08 3.13 -21.33
CA ASP A 152 -6.26 4.32 -21.59
C ASP A 152 -4.96 4.33 -20.80
N LEU A 153 -4.97 3.72 -19.61
CA LEU A 153 -3.83 3.63 -18.68
C LEU A 153 -3.89 2.31 -17.92
N ALA A 154 -2.78 1.61 -17.86
CA ALA A 154 -2.63 0.37 -17.10
C ALA A 154 -1.30 0.34 -16.35
N ASP A 155 -1.25 -0.46 -15.29
CA ASP A 155 -0.04 -0.72 -14.49
C ASP A 155 0.23 -2.24 -14.45
N PRO A 156 0.72 -2.81 -15.57
CA PRO A 156 1.06 -4.23 -15.61
C PRO A 156 2.28 -4.54 -14.76
N THR A 157 2.39 -5.78 -14.30
CA THR A 157 3.58 -6.24 -13.60
C THR A 157 4.81 -6.07 -14.50
N GLY A 158 5.83 -5.36 -13.98
CA GLY A 158 7.11 -5.13 -14.67
C GLY A 158 7.88 -6.44 -14.80
N SER A 159 7.76 -7.11 -15.96
CA SER A 159 8.43 -8.36 -16.26
C SER A 159 9.08 -8.30 -17.64
N LYS A 160 10.05 -9.20 -17.88
CA LYS A 160 10.67 -9.31 -19.20
C LYS A 160 9.63 -9.62 -20.29
N SER A 161 8.68 -10.51 -20.01
CA SER A 161 7.61 -10.84 -20.96
C SER A 161 6.71 -9.63 -21.29
N ALA A 162 6.35 -8.82 -20.30
CA ALA A 162 5.59 -7.59 -20.52
C ALA A 162 6.37 -6.58 -21.40
N PHE A 163 7.66 -6.40 -21.13
CA PHE A 163 8.50 -5.52 -21.92
C PHE A 163 8.69 -6.03 -23.36
N ASP A 164 8.93 -7.32 -23.56
CA ASP A 164 9.05 -7.92 -24.90
C ASP A 164 7.72 -7.77 -25.68
N GLN A 165 6.57 -7.92 -25.01
CA GLN A 165 5.26 -7.71 -25.62
C GLN A 165 5.08 -6.26 -26.07
N ILE A 166 5.34 -5.27 -25.19
CA ILE A 166 5.23 -3.84 -25.55
C ILE A 166 6.15 -3.49 -26.71
N LYS A 167 7.40 -3.95 -26.69
CA LYS A 167 8.36 -3.74 -27.78
C LYS A 167 7.90 -4.36 -29.10
N SER A 168 7.18 -5.48 -29.08
CA SER A 168 6.65 -6.11 -30.27
C SER A 168 5.45 -5.36 -30.88
N ILE A 169 4.72 -4.57 -30.06
CA ILE A 169 3.56 -3.77 -30.48
C ILE A 169 4.01 -2.45 -31.10
N ASN A 170 5.03 -1.81 -30.53
CA ASN A 170 5.57 -0.55 -31.05
C ASN A 170 6.39 -0.75 -32.33
N SER A 171 6.17 0.06 -33.34
CA SER A 171 6.84 -0.06 -34.64
C SER A 171 8.35 0.14 -34.59
N ASN A 172 8.85 0.87 -33.58
CA ASN A 172 10.27 1.10 -33.32
C ASN A 172 10.95 0.00 -32.50
N GLY A 173 10.19 -0.96 -31.96
CA GLY A 173 10.71 -2.03 -31.12
C GLY A 173 11.15 -1.59 -29.72
N GLU A 174 10.70 -0.40 -29.27
CA GLU A 174 11.06 0.16 -27.98
C GLU A 174 9.86 0.20 -27.03
N LEU A 175 10.12 0.45 -25.73
CA LEU A 175 9.08 0.57 -24.70
C LEU A 175 8.25 1.85 -24.86
N ASP A 176 8.80 2.85 -25.51
CA ASP A 176 8.19 4.14 -25.77
C ASP A 176 8.03 4.33 -27.28
N GLY A 177 6.81 4.31 -27.78
CA GLY A 177 6.57 4.27 -29.20
C GLY A 177 5.24 4.85 -29.65
N ASP A 178 4.87 4.51 -30.89
CA ASP A 178 3.69 5.04 -31.57
C ASP A 178 2.35 4.44 -31.10
N ARG A 179 2.39 3.30 -30.44
CA ARG A 179 1.19 2.59 -29.98
C ARG A 179 1.06 2.60 -28.46
N ILE A 180 2.16 2.37 -27.75
CA ILE A 180 2.21 2.33 -26.31
C ILE A 180 3.39 3.20 -25.84
N ASN A 181 3.12 4.08 -24.89
CA ASN A 181 4.13 4.82 -24.16
C ASN A 181 4.25 4.25 -22.75
N THR A 182 5.47 3.96 -22.30
CA THR A 182 5.73 3.32 -21.01
C THR A 182 6.52 4.27 -20.12
N SER A 183 5.99 4.54 -18.92
CA SER A 183 6.74 5.22 -17.86
C SER A 183 7.32 4.18 -16.92
N LEU A 184 8.63 4.11 -16.82
CA LEU A 184 9.33 3.22 -15.91
C LEU A 184 9.73 3.98 -14.65
N VAL A 185 9.55 3.33 -13.51
CA VAL A 185 10.03 3.81 -12.21
C VAL A 185 10.88 2.72 -11.59
N ASP A 186 12.10 3.05 -11.20
CA ASP A 186 12.97 2.12 -10.52
C ASP A 186 12.36 1.66 -9.20
N ASN A 187 12.31 0.35 -9.00
CA ASN A 187 11.88 -0.24 -7.74
C ASN A 187 13.09 -0.41 -6.81
N LEU A 188 13.08 0.28 -5.67
CA LEU A 188 14.09 0.12 -4.61
C LEU A 188 13.85 -1.12 -3.73
N GLY A 189 12.87 -1.92 -4.06
CA GLY A 189 12.55 -3.17 -3.38
C GLY A 189 13.45 -4.33 -3.81
N TYR A 190 13.43 -5.38 -3.03
CA TYR A 190 14.04 -6.66 -3.39
C TYR A 190 13.16 -7.82 -2.91
N GLY A 191 13.18 -8.92 -3.66
CA GLY A 191 12.58 -10.17 -3.23
C GLY A 191 13.64 -11.06 -2.56
N TYR A 192 13.21 -11.90 -1.63
CA TYR A 192 14.07 -12.88 -1.00
C TYR A 192 13.34 -14.21 -0.80
N ILE A 193 14.11 -15.28 -0.72
CA ILE A 193 13.64 -16.61 -0.32
C ILE A 193 14.22 -16.90 1.05
N GLY A 194 13.36 -16.86 2.07
CA GLY A 194 13.73 -17.20 3.45
C GLY A 194 13.68 -18.73 3.67
N MET A 195 14.73 -19.30 4.29
CA MET A 195 14.73 -20.69 4.72
C MET A 195 14.63 -20.76 6.25
N ASN A 196 13.53 -21.32 6.77
CA ASN A 196 13.41 -21.58 8.19
C ASN A 196 14.38 -22.70 8.59
N ALA A 197 15.44 -22.34 9.30
CA ALA A 197 16.50 -23.27 9.68
C ALA A 197 16.02 -24.43 10.56
N ASN A 198 14.98 -24.22 11.36
CA ASN A 198 14.40 -25.26 12.22
C ASN A 198 13.62 -26.31 11.42
N ASN A 199 13.02 -25.91 10.31
CA ASN A 199 12.22 -26.80 9.47
C ASN A 199 13.04 -27.41 8.32
N VAL A 200 14.03 -26.66 7.80
CA VAL A 200 14.95 -27.12 6.75
C VAL A 200 16.21 -27.68 7.40
N CYS A 201 16.07 -28.84 8.03
CA CYS A 201 17.14 -29.51 8.76
C CYS A 201 17.12 -31.03 8.56
N VAL A 202 18.19 -31.69 8.96
CA VAL A 202 18.36 -33.13 8.94
C VAL A 202 18.40 -33.64 10.38
N GLY A 203 17.53 -34.62 10.72
CA GLY A 203 17.50 -35.27 12.01
C GLY A 203 17.16 -34.34 13.20
N ASP A 204 16.32 -33.34 12.97
CA ASP A 204 15.93 -32.32 13.97
C ASP A 204 17.11 -31.58 14.62
N GLU A 205 18.24 -31.50 13.89
CA GLU A 205 19.45 -30.80 14.32
C GLU A 205 19.79 -29.63 13.38
N PRO A 206 19.14 -28.45 13.53
CA PRO A 206 19.32 -27.30 12.64
C PRO A 206 20.77 -26.80 12.55
N GLY A 207 21.54 -26.93 13.63
CA GLY A 207 22.92 -26.51 13.74
C GLY A 207 23.95 -27.49 13.17
N SER A 208 23.56 -28.71 12.83
CA SER A 208 24.47 -29.74 12.31
C SER A 208 25.04 -29.38 10.94
N ASP A 209 26.20 -29.95 10.60
CA ASP A 209 26.81 -29.75 9.28
C ASP A 209 25.94 -30.34 8.16
N ALA A 210 25.23 -31.43 8.43
CA ALA A 210 24.27 -32.01 7.48
C ALA A 210 23.15 -31.03 7.14
N SER A 211 22.57 -30.37 8.15
CA SER A 211 21.52 -29.37 7.99
C SER A 211 22.02 -28.11 7.27
N LYS A 212 23.20 -27.63 7.60
CA LYS A 212 23.85 -26.51 6.90
C LYS A 212 24.10 -26.84 5.42
N ASN A 213 24.59 -28.04 5.15
CA ASN A 213 24.85 -28.51 3.78
C ASN A 213 23.55 -28.66 2.97
N LEU A 214 22.45 -29.13 3.58
CA LEU A 214 21.14 -29.18 2.94
C LEU A 214 20.70 -27.79 2.51
N ARG A 215 20.72 -26.80 3.41
CA ARG A 215 20.35 -25.41 3.09
C ARG A 215 21.27 -24.79 2.02
N LYS A 216 22.58 -25.09 2.10
CA LYS A 216 23.55 -24.63 1.12
C LYS A 216 23.30 -25.24 -0.26
N ALA A 217 22.92 -26.51 -0.33
CA ALA A 217 22.57 -27.18 -1.60
C ALA A 217 21.33 -26.51 -2.22
N ILE A 218 20.27 -26.26 -1.44
CA ILE A 218 19.07 -25.55 -1.89
C ILE A 218 19.46 -24.16 -2.40
N ALA A 219 20.22 -23.38 -1.64
CA ALA A 219 20.66 -22.04 -2.03
C ALA A 219 21.49 -22.06 -3.33
N THR A 220 22.33 -23.10 -3.53
CA THR A 220 23.12 -23.26 -4.75
C THR A 220 22.23 -23.51 -5.98
N VAL A 221 21.22 -24.36 -5.86
CA VAL A 221 20.24 -24.60 -6.94
C VAL A 221 19.49 -23.30 -7.26
N LEU A 222 18.99 -22.60 -6.25
CA LEU A 222 18.31 -21.33 -6.44
C LEU A 222 19.21 -20.28 -7.11
N ALA A 223 20.47 -20.17 -6.70
CA ALA A 223 21.43 -19.23 -7.30
C ALA A 223 21.72 -19.53 -8.78
N VAL A 224 21.69 -20.80 -9.19
CA VAL A 224 21.92 -21.21 -10.59
C VAL A 224 20.69 -20.98 -11.47
N TYR A 225 19.50 -21.22 -10.92
CA TYR A 225 18.27 -21.25 -11.72
C TYR A 225 17.36 -20.03 -11.54
N ARG A 226 17.69 -19.09 -10.64
CA ARG A 226 16.83 -17.92 -10.35
C ARG A 226 16.50 -17.12 -11.62
N ASP A 227 17.49 -16.91 -12.48
CA ASP A 227 17.33 -16.06 -13.67
C ASP A 227 16.51 -16.78 -14.79
N VAL A 228 16.26 -18.09 -14.62
CA VAL A 228 15.43 -18.88 -15.52
C VAL A 228 13.99 -18.99 -15.01
N THR A 229 13.80 -18.93 -13.70
CA THR A 229 12.50 -19.14 -13.04
C THR A 229 11.81 -17.85 -12.62
N ILE A 230 12.55 -16.77 -12.48
CA ILE A 230 12.01 -15.46 -12.08
C ILE A 230 12.00 -14.57 -13.33
N ASP A 231 10.80 -14.32 -13.85
CA ASP A 231 10.56 -13.37 -14.93
C ASP A 231 10.53 -11.94 -14.35
N SER A 232 11.68 -11.50 -13.86
CA SER A 232 11.90 -10.14 -13.34
C SER A 232 12.91 -9.40 -14.19
N TYR A 233 12.80 -8.09 -14.21
CA TYR A 233 13.67 -7.21 -15.01
C TYR A 233 14.52 -6.33 -14.09
#